data_26c6f164186f6a10f5c3208395334c50
#
_entry.id   26c6f164186f6a10f5c3208395334c50
#
_cell.length_a   1.000
_cell.length_b   1.000
_cell.length_c   1.000
_cell.angle_alpha   90.00
_cell.angle_beta   90.00
_cell.angle_gamma   90.00
#
_symmetry.space_group_name_H-M   'P 1'
#
loop_
_entity.id
_entity.type
_entity.pdbx_description
1 polymer ?
#
loop_
_entity_poly.entity_id
_entity_poly.type
_entity_poly.pdbx_seq_one_letter_code
_entity_poly.pdbx_strand_id
1 'polypeptide(L)'
;MTQPTEPIEFAVSADQITERFSGGSTLPSAVLETLRAICATSVENESLANHGRDWWPLAMHWALQGKTPRKPGAVCAPSTTDQVAALVAVCNTHDLPLTVAGGRSGVCGSAVPLYGGIVLDVTSLQGIVSVDEVSGIVEVLPGTFGPDFENELQSKYSLTVGHFPQSFDISTVGGWVACRGAGQYSTRYGKIEDMVVGLEVVLANGDVVRTGGAPASAIGPDLTSLFVGSEGTLGVITKVWLRAHPVAQFQARASYVFPSFIDGVNACRDSVRNGATPAVLRLYDQTESQRSHGLDGTQCTLLVLDEGDERLVKATLDIVRESAIQNRGTVGDVELVEKWLHHRNDTSGLQALTRKGYIVDTMEVSAPWSKLESIFNGVRTAFMSAPGLSLIHI
;
A
#
# COMPACT_ATOMS: atom_id res chain seq x y z
N MET A 1 10.20 -15.96 5.55
CA MET A 1 9.09 -15.04 5.23
C MET A 1 7.79 -15.76 5.57
N THR A 2 6.88 -15.11 6.28
CA THR A 2 5.53 -15.63 6.50
C THR A 2 4.81 -15.72 5.16
N GLN A 3 3.98 -16.74 4.94
CA GLN A 3 3.15 -16.80 3.74
C GLN A 3 2.16 -15.63 3.76
N PRO A 4 1.85 -15.02 2.59
CA PRO A 4 0.85 -13.96 2.50
C PRO A 4 -0.49 -14.42 3.09
N THR A 5 -1.15 -13.54 3.82
CA THR A 5 -2.49 -13.84 4.33
C THR A 5 -3.48 -13.82 3.17
N GLU A 6 -4.14 -14.94 2.91
CA GLU A 6 -5.18 -15.02 1.89
C GLU A 6 -6.43 -14.20 2.28
N PRO A 7 -7.14 -13.61 1.31
CA PRO A 7 -8.38 -12.91 1.60
C PRO A 7 -9.42 -13.89 2.19
N ILE A 8 -10.35 -13.37 3.00
CA ILE A 8 -11.43 -14.18 3.58
C ILE A 8 -12.20 -14.88 2.44
N GLU A 9 -12.34 -16.19 2.54
CA GLU A 9 -13.09 -17.00 1.59
C GLU A 9 -14.59 -16.67 1.60
N PHE A 10 -15.24 -16.86 0.48
CA PHE A 10 -16.70 -16.76 0.42
C PHE A 10 -17.34 -17.95 1.15
N ALA A 11 -18.39 -17.68 1.91
CA ALA A 11 -19.11 -18.71 2.67
C ALA A 11 -19.94 -19.68 1.80
N VAL A 12 -20.01 -19.44 0.49
CA VAL A 12 -20.76 -20.23 -0.48
C VAL A 12 -19.93 -20.47 -1.73
N SER A 13 -20.33 -21.44 -2.57
CA SER A 13 -19.66 -21.69 -3.85
C SER A 13 -19.82 -20.50 -4.82
N ALA A 14 -18.91 -20.40 -5.79
CA ALA A 14 -18.81 -19.23 -6.68
C ALA A 14 -20.11 -18.90 -7.44
N ASP A 15 -20.88 -19.90 -7.82
CA ASP A 15 -22.18 -19.74 -8.52
C ASP A 15 -23.28 -19.23 -7.61
N GLN A 16 -23.16 -19.39 -6.31
CA GLN A 16 -24.13 -18.94 -5.30
C GLN A 16 -23.80 -17.54 -4.76
N ILE A 17 -22.61 -16.99 -5.08
CA ILE A 17 -22.22 -15.67 -4.63
C ILE A 17 -23.15 -14.63 -5.28
N THR A 18 -23.82 -13.85 -4.42
CA THR A 18 -24.70 -12.75 -4.85
C THR A 18 -23.99 -11.41 -4.75
N GLU A 19 -24.55 -10.37 -5.36
CA GLU A 19 -24.03 -9.02 -5.32
C GLU A 19 -24.66 -8.19 -4.20
N ARG A 20 -23.88 -7.33 -3.56
CA ARG A 20 -24.36 -6.39 -2.53
C ARG A 20 -25.03 -5.18 -3.14
N PHE A 21 -24.48 -4.68 -4.25
CA PHE A 21 -25.00 -3.54 -4.98
C PHE A 21 -25.64 -3.99 -6.29
N SER A 22 -26.70 -3.30 -6.69
CA SER A 22 -27.44 -3.56 -7.93
C SER A 22 -27.21 -2.42 -8.94
N GLY A 23 -27.58 -2.66 -10.19
CA GLY A 23 -27.41 -1.71 -11.28
C GLY A 23 -26.05 -1.88 -11.98
N GLY A 24 -25.72 -0.95 -12.86
CA GLY A 24 -24.49 -0.98 -13.65
C GLY A 24 -24.66 -1.57 -15.03
N SER A 25 -23.60 -1.46 -15.82
CA SER A 25 -23.54 -1.86 -17.21
C SER A 25 -23.46 -3.38 -17.37
N THR A 26 -24.18 -3.94 -18.33
CA THR A 26 -24.05 -5.32 -18.75
C THR A 26 -23.09 -5.41 -19.95
N LEU A 27 -22.31 -6.48 -20.01
CA LEU A 27 -21.38 -6.72 -21.11
C LEU A 27 -22.12 -7.41 -22.28
N PRO A 28 -22.20 -6.76 -23.47
CA PRO A 28 -22.77 -7.42 -24.64
C PRO A 28 -21.90 -8.58 -25.11
N SER A 29 -22.53 -9.69 -25.58
CA SER A 29 -21.79 -10.88 -26.04
C SER A 29 -20.83 -10.60 -27.21
N ALA A 30 -21.19 -9.71 -28.12
CA ALA A 30 -20.32 -9.30 -29.22
C ALA A 30 -19.04 -8.60 -28.74
N VAL A 31 -19.12 -7.83 -27.66
CA VAL A 31 -17.96 -7.18 -27.05
C VAL A 31 -17.04 -8.20 -26.37
N LEU A 32 -17.60 -9.22 -25.74
CA LEU A 32 -16.82 -10.28 -25.10
C LEU A 32 -15.85 -10.97 -26.09
N GLU A 33 -16.31 -11.25 -27.31
CA GLU A 33 -15.45 -11.84 -28.33
C GLU A 33 -14.31 -10.88 -28.73
N THR A 34 -14.58 -9.58 -28.81
CA THR A 34 -13.55 -8.58 -29.07
C THR A 34 -12.51 -8.53 -27.94
N LEU A 35 -12.95 -8.57 -26.67
CA LEU A 35 -12.05 -8.60 -25.52
C LEU A 35 -11.15 -9.84 -25.52
N ARG A 36 -11.72 -11.02 -25.84
CA ARG A 36 -10.98 -12.29 -25.97
C ARG A 36 -9.93 -12.27 -27.10
N ALA A 37 -10.19 -11.52 -28.16
CA ALA A 37 -9.22 -11.36 -29.25
C ALA A 37 -8.03 -10.47 -28.86
N ILE A 38 -8.17 -9.59 -27.85
CA ILE A 38 -7.13 -8.69 -27.37
C ILE A 38 -6.23 -9.36 -26.33
N CYS A 39 -6.82 -10.02 -25.32
CA CYS A 39 -6.08 -10.62 -24.22
C CYS A 39 -6.82 -11.78 -23.55
N ALA A 40 -6.16 -12.44 -22.62
CA ALA A 40 -6.81 -13.43 -21.76
C ALA A 40 -7.99 -12.77 -21.01
N THR A 41 -9.19 -13.36 -21.19
CA THR A 41 -10.45 -12.80 -20.67
C THR A 41 -11.26 -13.90 -20.00
N SER A 42 -11.55 -13.71 -18.71
CA SER A 42 -12.36 -14.64 -17.91
C SER A 42 -13.76 -14.10 -17.66
N VAL A 43 -14.73 -15.01 -17.73
CA VAL A 43 -16.12 -14.82 -17.29
C VAL A 43 -16.54 -15.89 -16.27
N GLU A 44 -15.55 -16.61 -15.73
CA GLU A 44 -15.78 -17.64 -14.72
C GLU A 44 -16.29 -17.01 -13.41
N ASN A 45 -17.31 -17.60 -12.81
CA ASN A 45 -17.97 -17.07 -11.62
C ASN A 45 -17.00 -16.80 -10.47
N GLU A 46 -16.01 -17.65 -10.28
CA GLU A 46 -15.00 -17.49 -9.26
C GLU A 46 -14.11 -16.26 -9.54
N SER A 47 -13.65 -16.12 -10.78
CA SER A 47 -12.87 -14.96 -11.21
C SER A 47 -13.65 -13.66 -11.05
N LEU A 48 -14.91 -13.63 -11.52
CA LEU A 48 -15.77 -12.45 -11.40
C LEU A 48 -16.03 -12.06 -9.93
N ALA A 49 -16.28 -13.05 -9.07
CA ALA A 49 -16.52 -12.81 -7.65
C ALA A 49 -15.28 -12.26 -6.93
N ASN A 50 -14.11 -12.84 -7.20
CA ASN A 50 -12.84 -12.41 -6.61
C ASN A 50 -12.39 -11.05 -7.11
N HIS A 51 -12.68 -10.68 -8.36
CA HIS A 51 -12.42 -9.33 -8.89
C HIS A 51 -13.58 -8.35 -8.63
N GLY A 52 -14.63 -8.81 -7.99
CA GLY A 52 -15.73 -7.98 -7.50
C GLY A 52 -15.45 -7.32 -6.14
N ARG A 53 -14.27 -7.54 -5.56
CA ARG A 53 -13.86 -7.04 -4.23
C ARG A 53 -12.37 -6.76 -4.18
N ASP A 54 -11.99 -5.97 -3.19
CA ASP A 54 -10.62 -5.77 -2.70
C ASP A 54 -10.56 -6.12 -1.20
N TRP A 55 -9.56 -5.62 -0.47
CA TRP A 55 -9.43 -5.82 0.98
C TRP A 55 -10.26 -4.82 1.82
N TRP A 56 -11.23 -4.15 1.23
CA TRP A 56 -12.18 -3.33 1.96
C TRP A 56 -12.87 -4.14 3.07
N PRO A 57 -12.79 -3.71 4.35
CA PRO A 57 -13.29 -4.50 5.48
C PRO A 57 -14.76 -4.92 5.36
N LEU A 58 -15.60 -4.05 4.78
CA LEU A 58 -17.00 -4.39 4.49
C LEU A 58 -17.13 -5.49 3.43
N ALA A 59 -16.28 -5.48 2.41
CA ALA A 59 -16.28 -6.52 1.38
C ALA A 59 -15.86 -7.87 1.95
N MET A 60 -14.88 -7.88 2.88
CA MET A 60 -14.50 -9.09 3.61
C MET A 60 -15.62 -9.62 4.51
N HIS A 61 -16.34 -8.72 5.17
CA HIS A 61 -17.51 -9.09 5.99
C HIS A 61 -18.64 -9.65 5.12
N TRP A 62 -18.92 -9.07 3.94
CA TRP A 62 -19.94 -9.58 3.01
C TRP A 62 -19.55 -10.93 2.43
N ALA A 63 -18.28 -11.24 2.26
CA ALA A 63 -17.84 -12.56 1.81
C ALA A 63 -18.29 -13.68 2.77
N LEU A 64 -18.30 -13.43 4.08
CA LEU A 64 -18.86 -14.34 5.09
C LEU A 64 -20.38 -14.53 4.97
N GLN A 65 -21.05 -13.67 4.22
CA GLN A 65 -22.49 -13.75 3.92
C GLN A 65 -22.75 -14.30 2.51
N GLY A 66 -21.74 -14.81 1.79
CA GLY A 66 -21.85 -15.26 0.42
C GLY A 66 -22.08 -14.12 -0.58
N LYS A 67 -21.57 -12.93 -0.29
CA LYS A 67 -21.77 -11.73 -1.14
C LYS A 67 -20.44 -11.10 -1.54
N THR A 68 -20.39 -10.61 -2.79
CA THR A 68 -19.38 -9.69 -3.25
C THR A 68 -19.99 -8.29 -3.45
N PRO A 69 -19.22 -7.20 -3.34
CA PRO A 69 -19.76 -5.85 -3.65
C PRO A 69 -20.45 -5.80 -5.00
N ARG A 70 -19.74 -6.10 -6.08
CA ARG A 70 -20.26 -6.12 -7.45
C ARG A 70 -19.39 -7.00 -8.34
N LYS A 71 -19.95 -7.87 -9.16
CA LYS A 71 -19.22 -8.64 -10.17
C LYS A 71 -19.03 -7.79 -11.44
N PRO A 72 -17.84 -7.78 -12.07
CA PRO A 72 -17.71 -7.25 -13.43
C PRO A 72 -18.37 -8.18 -14.45
N GLY A 73 -18.58 -7.71 -15.67
CA GLY A 73 -19.04 -8.53 -16.80
C GLY A 73 -17.94 -9.43 -17.34
N ALA A 74 -16.68 -9.02 -17.23
CA ALA A 74 -15.49 -9.82 -17.55
C ALA A 74 -14.26 -9.30 -16.80
N VAL A 75 -13.26 -10.17 -16.66
CA VAL A 75 -11.92 -9.84 -16.18
C VAL A 75 -10.95 -10.01 -17.33
N CYS A 76 -10.26 -8.92 -17.72
CA CYS A 76 -9.28 -8.87 -18.80
C CYS A 76 -7.88 -8.77 -18.23
N ALA A 77 -6.97 -9.67 -18.60
CA ALA A 77 -5.59 -9.72 -18.13
C ALA A 77 -4.61 -9.42 -19.27
N PRO A 78 -4.38 -8.14 -19.63
CA PRO A 78 -3.42 -7.76 -20.64
C PRO A 78 -1.98 -8.02 -20.19
N SER A 79 -1.10 -8.37 -21.14
CA SER A 79 0.33 -8.58 -20.92
C SER A 79 1.21 -7.51 -21.58
N THR A 80 0.61 -6.56 -22.31
CA THR A 80 1.33 -5.48 -22.99
C THR A 80 0.57 -4.15 -22.88
N THR A 81 1.29 -3.03 -22.99
CA THR A 81 0.70 -1.68 -23.05
C THR A 81 -0.29 -1.54 -24.21
N ASP A 82 0.01 -2.13 -25.39
CA ASP A 82 -0.86 -2.08 -26.57
C ASP A 82 -2.19 -2.78 -26.30
N GLN A 83 -2.18 -3.90 -25.59
CA GLN A 83 -3.42 -4.58 -25.17
C GLN A 83 -4.25 -3.71 -24.20
N VAL A 84 -3.60 -3.02 -23.27
CA VAL A 84 -4.28 -2.05 -22.38
C VAL A 84 -4.93 -0.94 -23.20
N ALA A 85 -4.21 -0.33 -24.16
CA ALA A 85 -4.75 0.71 -25.03
C ALA A 85 -5.94 0.21 -25.86
N ALA A 86 -5.85 -1.01 -26.40
CA ALA A 86 -6.94 -1.63 -27.15
C ALA A 86 -8.17 -1.88 -26.27
N LEU A 87 -8.01 -2.34 -25.02
CA LEU A 87 -9.11 -2.54 -24.08
C LEU A 87 -9.81 -1.21 -23.74
N VAL A 88 -9.02 -0.14 -23.48
CA VAL A 88 -9.55 1.21 -23.25
C VAL A 88 -10.36 1.69 -24.46
N ALA A 89 -9.87 1.50 -25.69
CA ALA A 89 -10.59 1.87 -26.91
C ALA A 89 -11.92 1.10 -27.06
N VAL A 90 -11.96 -0.19 -26.73
CA VAL A 90 -13.20 -0.99 -26.72
C VAL A 90 -14.16 -0.43 -25.68
N CYS A 91 -13.72 -0.13 -24.46
CA CYS A 91 -14.55 0.44 -23.42
C CYS A 91 -15.16 1.78 -23.84
N ASN A 92 -14.39 2.66 -24.47
CA ASN A 92 -14.87 3.93 -25.01
C ASN A 92 -15.90 3.74 -26.10
N THR A 93 -15.65 2.82 -27.04
CA THR A 93 -16.56 2.57 -28.19
C THR A 93 -17.94 2.06 -27.73
N HIS A 94 -17.97 1.32 -26.64
CA HIS A 94 -19.18 0.66 -26.12
C HIS A 94 -19.73 1.27 -24.83
N ASP A 95 -19.18 2.40 -24.39
CA ASP A 95 -19.57 3.09 -23.14
C ASP A 95 -19.55 2.14 -21.91
N LEU A 96 -18.48 1.35 -21.81
CA LEU A 96 -18.32 0.36 -20.75
C LEU A 96 -17.43 0.91 -19.63
N PRO A 97 -17.88 0.83 -18.37
CA PRO A 97 -17.04 1.11 -17.24
C PRO A 97 -15.82 0.17 -17.21
N LEU A 98 -14.64 0.76 -16.89
CA LEU A 98 -13.39 0.04 -16.74
C LEU A 98 -12.86 0.29 -15.33
N THR A 99 -12.60 -0.78 -14.57
CA THR A 99 -11.97 -0.72 -13.26
C THR A 99 -10.60 -1.37 -13.33
N VAL A 100 -9.54 -0.64 -12.96
CA VAL A 100 -8.17 -1.18 -12.93
C VAL A 100 -7.93 -1.92 -11.63
N ALA A 101 -7.35 -3.12 -11.69
CA ALA A 101 -6.99 -3.93 -10.54
C ALA A 101 -5.56 -4.46 -10.65
N GLY A 102 -4.79 -4.36 -9.58
CA GLY A 102 -3.53 -5.08 -9.37
C GLY A 102 -3.69 -6.14 -8.29
N GLY A 103 -2.88 -6.12 -7.22
CA GLY A 103 -3.01 -7.03 -6.09
C GLY A 103 -4.30 -6.91 -5.28
N ARG A 104 -5.09 -5.88 -5.51
CA ARG A 104 -6.38 -5.61 -4.84
C ARG A 104 -6.27 -5.55 -3.32
N SER A 105 -5.12 -5.16 -2.82
CA SER A 105 -4.81 -5.04 -1.39
C SER A 105 -5.37 -3.76 -0.75
N GLY A 106 -5.97 -2.87 -1.55
CA GLY A 106 -6.59 -1.63 -1.08
C GLY A 106 -7.76 -1.90 -0.14
N VAL A 107 -7.95 -1.01 0.85
CA VAL A 107 -8.96 -1.17 1.91
C VAL A 107 -10.14 -0.19 1.78
N CYS A 108 -10.20 0.56 0.67
CA CYS A 108 -11.22 1.60 0.46
C CYS A 108 -12.19 1.30 -0.71
N GLY A 109 -12.10 0.13 -1.34
CA GLY A 109 -13.00 -0.23 -2.43
C GLY A 109 -12.62 0.32 -3.81
N SER A 110 -11.40 0.84 -4.01
CA SER A 110 -10.98 1.46 -5.28
C SER A 110 -10.90 0.48 -6.45
N ALA A 111 -10.66 -0.82 -6.18
CA ALA A 111 -10.64 -1.86 -7.20
C ALA A 111 -11.99 -2.58 -7.38
N VAL A 112 -13.07 -2.08 -6.77
CA VAL A 112 -14.42 -2.67 -6.85
C VAL A 112 -15.16 -2.12 -8.07
N PRO A 113 -15.62 -2.96 -9.01
CA PRO A 113 -16.30 -2.53 -10.22
C PRO A 113 -17.78 -2.16 -9.97
N LEU A 114 -18.04 -1.11 -9.18
CA LEU A 114 -19.40 -0.72 -8.75
C LEU A 114 -20.37 -0.48 -9.91
N TYR A 115 -19.87 -0.04 -11.04
CA TYR A 115 -20.69 0.26 -12.23
C TYR A 115 -20.75 -0.91 -13.23
N GLY A 116 -20.22 -2.10 -12.87
CA GLY A 116 -20.12 -3.24 -13.77
C GLY A 116 -19.01 -3.06 -14.82
N GLY A 117 -19.31 -3.32 -16.11
CA GLY A 117 -18.33 -3.25 -17.19
C GLY A 117 -17.25 -4.30 -17.07
N ILE A 118 -15.97 -3.94 -17.22
CA ILE A 118 -14.85 -4.87 -17.12
C ILE A 118 -13.88 -4.50 -15.98
N VAL A 119 -13.22 -5.52 -15.43
CA VAL A 119 -12.00 -5.32 -14.64
C VAL A 119 -10.79 -5.58 -15.53
N LEU A 120 -9.86 -4.63 -15.55
CA LEU A 120 -8.56 -4.75 -16.19
C LEU A 120 -7.55 -5.17 -15.10
N ASP A 121 -7.17 -6.44 -15.10
CA ASP A 121 -6.22 -7.00 -14.14
C ASP A 121 -4.80 -6.86 -14.69
N VAL A 122 -4.01 -5.96 -14.10
CA VAL A 122 -2.64 -5.68 -14.55
C VAL A 122 -1.61 -6.68 -14.02
N THR A 123 -1.99 -7.70 -13.26
CA THR A 123 -1.03 -8.65 -12.66
C THR A 123 -0.25 -9.48 -13.68
N SER A 124 -0.73 -9.57 -14.93
CA SER A 124 0.03 -10.16 -16.05
C SER A 124 1.11 -9.24 -16.61
N LEU A 125 1.09 -7.93 -16.31
CA LEU A 125 2.14 -6.97 -16.61
C LEU A 125 3.18 -7.01 -15.48
N GLN A 126 4.07 -8.00 -15.46
CA GLN A 126 4.98 -8.25 -14.33
C GLN A 126 6.43 -8.42 -14.77
N GLY A 127 7.36 -8.14 -13.86
CA GLY A 127 8.80 -8.31 -14.01
C GLY A 127 9.54 -6.98 -14.07
N ILE A 128 10.84 -7.04 -13.79
CA ILE A 128 11.79 -5.95 -14.00
C ILE A 128 12.15 -5.92 -15.48
N VAL A 129 11.98 -4.76 -16.13
CA VAL A 129 12.29 -4.56 -17.54
C VAL A 129 13.77 -4.23 -17.74
N SER A 130 14.27 -3.29 -16.92
CA SER A 130 15.66 -2.86 -16.96
C SER A 130 16.11 -2.26 -15.64
N VAL A 131 17.41 -2.31 -15.37
CA VAL A 131 18.05 -1.66 -14.22
C VAL A 131 19.25 -0.86 -14.72
N ASP A 132 19.21 0.44 -14.49
CA ASP A 132 20.38 1.31 -14.64
C ASP A 132 21.10 1.37 -13.28
N GLU A 133 22.06 0.47 -13.10
CA GLU A 133 22.84 0.37 -11.86
C GLU A 133 23.69 1.63 -11.57
N VAL A 134 24.08 2.37 -12.63
CA VAL A 134 24.87 3.59 -12.49
C VAL A 134 24.03 4.72 -11.92
N SER A 135 22.79 4.85 -12.42
CA SER A 135 21.87 5.91 -11.96
C SER A 135 21.00 5.48 -10.78
N GLY A 136 20.97 4.19 -10.45
CA GLY A 136 20.07 3.64 -9.43
C GLY A 136 18.60 3.79 -9.85
N ILE A 137 18.27 3.48 -11.11
CA ILE A 137 16.88 3.55 -11.61
C ILE A 137 16.45 2.17 -12.12
N VAL A 138 15.29 1.72 -11.69
CA VAL A 138 14.68 0.46 -12.13
C VAL A 138 13.39 0.73 -12.89
N GLU A 139 13.28 0.15 -14.09
CA GLU A 139 12.04 0.08 -14.88
C GLU A 139 11.34 -1.23 -14.57
N VAL A 140 10.10 -1.16 -14.08
CA VAL A 140 9.33 -2.31 -13.63
C VAL A 140 7.89 -2.24 -14.14
N LEU A 141 7.30 -3.39 -14.44
CA LEU A 141 5.90 -3.50 -14.85
C LEU A 141 4.96 -3.44 -13.62
N PRO A 142 3.77 -2.81 -13.76
CA PRO A 142 2.91 -2.41 -12.64
C PRO A 142 2.31 -3.59 -11.87
N GLY A 143 2.15 -4.74 -12.50
CA GLY A 143 1.59 -5.96 -11.89
C GLY A 143 2.59 -6.78 -11.08
N THR A 144 3.85 -6.35 -10.99
CA THR A 144 4.89 -7.03 -10.21
C THR A 144 4.59 -6.93 -8.73
N PHE A 145 4.50 -8.08 -8.04
CA PHE A 145 4.29 -8.11 -6.59
C PHE A 145 5.54 -7.70 -5.82
N GLY A 146 5.33 -7.11 -4.64
CA GLY A 146 6.41 -6.60 -3.79
C GLY A 146 7.52 -7.61 -3.51
N PRO A 147 7.22 -8.83 -3.01
CA PRO A 147 8.23 -9.84 -2.75
C PRO A 147 9.04 -10.24 -3.97
N ASP A 148 8.39 -10.45 -5.11
CA ASP A 148 9.08 -10.83 -6.36
C ASP A 148 10.00 -9.70 -6.83
N PHE A 149 9.51 -8.47 -6.78
CA PHE A 149 10.25 -7.27 -7.15
C PHE A 149 11.52 -7.09 -6.29
N GLU A 150 11.37 -7.03 -4.97
CA GLU A 150 12.51 -6.81 -4.07
C GLU A 150 13.47 -8.00 -4.04
N ASN A 151 12.99 -9.24 -4.09
CA ASN A 151 13.85 -10.42 -4.14
C ASN A 151 14.72 -10.43 -5.41
N GLU A 152 14.14 -10.11 -6.58
CA GLU A 152 14.88 -10.02 -7.82
C GLU A 152 15.90 -8.86 -7.79
N LEU A 153 15.47 -7.68 -7.34
CA LEU A 153 16.30 -6.49 -7.29
C LEU A 153 17.50 -6.66 -6.34
N GLN A 154 17.26 -7.23 -5.16
CA GLN A 154 18.33 -7.48 -4.18
C GLN A 154 19.28 -8.60 -4.61
N SER A 155 18.75 -9.73 -5.11
CA SER A 155 19.58 -10.89 -5.43
C SER A 155 20.44 -10.71 -6.68
N LYS A 156 19.94 -10.00 -7.70
CA LYS A 156 20.65 -9.81 -8.97
C LYS A 156 21.48 -8.54 -9.03
N TYR A 157 21.03 -7.47 -8.38
CA TYR A 157 21.61 -6.13 -8.53
C TYR A 157 22.12 -5.53 -7.22
N SER A 158 21.91 -6.18 -6.07
CA SER A 158 22.24 -5.64 -4.75
C SER A 158 21.62 -4.26 -4.48
N LEU A 159 20.42 -4.04 -5.01
CA LEU A 159 19.65 -2.81 -4.88
C LEU A 159 18.32 -3.09 -4.16
N THR A 160 17.73 -2.04 -3.59
CA THR A 160 16.39 -2.02 -2.98
C THR A 160 15.72 -0.68 -3.30
N VAL A 161 14.39 -0.68 -3.42
CA VAL A 161 13.62 0.57 -3.47
C VAL A 161 13.29 1.07 -2.06
N GLY A 162 13.27 0.19 -1.07
CA GLY A 162 12.97 0.55 0.31
C GLY A 162 11.50 0.83 0.58
N HIS A 163 10.60 0.45 -0.34
CA HIS A 163 9.16 0.62 -0.18
C HIS A 163 8.51 -0.65 0.39
N PHE A 164 8.22 -0.65 1.68
CA PHE A 164 7.64 -1.80 2.39
C PHE A 164 6.30 -1.42 3.04
N PRO A 165 5.19 -1.30 2.27
CA PRO A 165 3.88 -1.07 2.87
C PRO A 165 3.44 -2.28 3.71
N GLN A 166 2.47 -2.12 4.60
CA GLN A 166 1.94 -3.23 5.40
C GLN A 166 1.36 -4.36 4.50
N SER A 167 0.84 -3.98 3.33
CA SER A 167 0.33 -4.91 2.31
C SER A 167 1.41 -5.46 1.37
N PHE A 168 2.69 -5.34 1.69
CA PHE A 168 3.82 -5.65 0.81
C PHE A 168 3.68 -7.02 0.12
N ASP A 169 3.29 -8.04 0.88
CA ASP A 169 3.22 -9.42 0.40
C ASP A 169 2.10 -9.67 -0.63
N ILE A 170 1.09 -8.78 -0.69
CA ILE A 170 -0.11 -8.93 -1.52
C ILE A 170 -0.38 -7.72 -2.44
N SER A 171 0.51 -6.74 -2.46
CA SER A 171 0.38 -5.53 -3.28
C SER A 171 1.36 -5.50 -4.43
N THR A 172 1.02 -4.79 -5.50
CA THR A 172 1.84 -4.64 -6.70
C THR A 172 2.44 -3.24 -6.80
N VAL A 173 3.54 -3.11 -7.52
CA VAL A 173 4.24 -1.84 -7.74
C VAL A 173 3.30 -0.76 -8.31
N GLY A 174 2.50 -1.09 -9.33
CA GLY A 174 1.51 -0.16 -9.90
C GLY A 174 0.43 0.23 -8.88
N GLY A 175 0.03 -0.72 -8.01
CA GLY A 175 -0.89 -0.45 -6.90
C GLY A 175 -0.31 0.54 -5.91
N TRP A 176 0.97 0.42 -5.55
CA TRP A 176 1.64 1.39 -4.66
C TRP A 176 1.56 2.81 -5.22
N VAL A 177 1.87 2.96 -6.51
CA VAL A 177 1.82 4.27 -7.19
C VAL A 177 0.40 4.79 -7.30
N ALA A 178 -0.54 3.94 -7.72
CA ALA A 178 -1.95 4.31 -7.88
C ALA A 178 -2.61 4.76 -6.57
N CYS A 179 -2.28 4.11 -5.43
CA CYS A 179 -2.82 4.47 -4.11
C CYS A 179 -2.00 5.53 -3.36
N ARG A 180 -0.88 6.01 -3.93
CA ARG A 180 0.06 6.93 -3.24
C ARG A 180 0.53 6.35 -1.90
N GLY A 181 0.93 5.09 -1.92
CA GLY A 181 1.24 4.31 -0.72
C GLY A 181 2.41 4.83 0.10
N ALA A 182 2.36 4.63 1.42
CA ALA A 182 3.47 4.87 2.32
C ALA A 182 4.06 3.54 2.79
N GLY A 183 5.37 3.38 2.65
CA GLY A 183 6.09 2.24 3.21
C GLY A 183 6.47 2.47 4.67
N GLN A 184 6.70 1.38 5.39
CA GLN A 184 7.11 1.44 6.81
C GLN A 184 8.51 2.03 7.01
N TYR A 185 9.32 2.11 5.94
CA TYR A 185 10.66 2.70 5.93
C TYR A 185 10.67 4.11 5.31
N SER A 186 9.51 4.76 5.23
CA SER A 186 9.33 6.02 4.51
C SER A 186 10.05 7.22 5.13
N THR A 187 10.42 7.19 6.41
CA THR A 187 11.19 8.28 7.02
C THR A 187 12.58 8.42 6.37
N ARG A 188 13.17 7.29 5.94
CA ARG A 188 14.47 7.28 5.25
C ARG A 188 14.32 7.36 3.73
N TYR A 189 13.51 6.45 3.15
CA TYR A 189 13.45 6.28 1.70
C TYR A 189 12.40 7.17 1.02
N GLY A 190 11.57 7.85 1.79
CA GLY A 190 10.42 8.59 1.27
C GLY A 190 9.19 7.69 1.10
N LYS A 191 8.10 8.29 0.66
CA LYS A 191 6.89 7.60 0.21
C LYS A 191 7.01 7.29 -1.28
N ILE A 192 6.04 6.55 -1.83
CA ILE A 192 6.12 6.16 -3.26
C ILE A 192 6.25 7.36 -4.19
N GLU A 193 5.60 8.49 -3.89
CA GLU A 193 5.72 9.73 -4.67
C GLU A 193 7.13 10.31 -4.72
N ASP A 194 7.96 10.05 -3.71
CA ASP A 194 9.36 10.49 -3.65
C ASP A 194 10.29 9.54 -4.41
N MET A 195 9.84 8.31 -4.67
CA MET A 195 10.62 7.26 -5.33
C MET A 195 10.38 7.21 -6.84
N VAL A 196 9.17 7.61 -7.31
CA VAL A 196 8.80 7.55 -8.73
C VAL A 196 9.58 8.59 -9.52
N VAL A 197 10.34 8.12 -10.53
CA VAL A 197 11.11 8.95 -11.48
C VAL A 197 10.32 9.22 -12.74
N GLY A 198 9.44 8.31 -13.14
CA GLY A 198 8.61 8.44 -14.33
C GLY A 198 7.57 7.33 -14.44
N LEU A 199 6.60 7.53 -15.31
CA LEU A 199 5.50 6.60 -15.57
C LEU A 199 5.23 6.49 -17.06
N GLU A 200 4.77 5.32 -17.50
CA GLU A 200 4.04 5.13 -18.74
C GLU A 200 2.58 4.87 -18.39
N VAL A 201 1.66 5.61 -19.02
CA VAL A 201 0.24 5.58 -18.70
C VAL A 201 -0.57 5.55 -19.98
N VAL A 202 -1.56 4.67 -20.04
CA VAL A 202 -2.60 4.68 -21.08
C VAL A 202 -3.74 5.56 -20.59
N LEU A 203 -3.99 6.67 -21.30
CA LEU A 203 -5.05 7.62 -21.00
C LEU A 203 -6.43 7.07 -21.39
N ALA A 204 -7.49 7.72 -20.91
CA ALA A 204 -8.87 7.32 -21.20
C ALA A 204 -9.23 7.31 -22.70
N ASN A 205 -8.54 8.06 -23.55
CA ASN A 205 -8.70 8.04 -25.00
C ASN A 205 -7.88 6.96 -25.72
N GLY A 206 -7.11 6.17 -24.96
CA GLY A 206 -6.23 5.12 -25.49
C GLY A 206 -4.81 5.59 -25.84
N ASP A 207 -4.49 6.89 -25.76
CA ASP A 207 -3.14 7.39 -25.99
C ASP A 207 -2.19 6.92 -24.90
N VAL A 208 -0.96 6.57 -25.29
CA VAL A 208 0.11 6.20 -24.38
C VAL A 208 0.99 7.42 -24.15
N VAL A 209 1.11 7.85 -22.90
CA VAL A 209 1.96 8.97 -22.50
C VAL A 209 3.09 8.48 -21.58
N ARG A 210 4.23 9.16 -21.66
CA ARG A 210 5.34 8.98 -20.72
C ARG A 210 5.63 10.27 -19.99
N THR A 211 5.84 10.16 -18.69
CA THR A 211 6.17 11.28 -17.82
C THR A 211 7.54 11.05 -17.17
N GLY A 212 8.19 12.10 -16.70
CA GLY A 212 9.49 11.98 -16.05
C GLY A 212 10.61 11.62 -17.01
N GLY A 213 11.42 10.63 -16.66
CA GLY A 213 12.55 10.15 -17.46
C GLY A 213 13.90 10.73 -17.07
N ALA A 214 13.93 11.69 -16.15
CA ALA A 214 15.13 12.21 -15.49
C ALA A 214 14.85 12.37 -14.00
N PRO A 215 15.86 12.19 -13.12
CA PRO A 215 15.69 12.33 -11.67
C PRO A 215 15.19 13.73 -11.22
N ALA A 216 15.42 14.75 -12.04
CA ALA A 216 14.92 16.10 -11.86
C ALA A 216 14.73 16.78 -13.22
N SER A 217 13.71 17.63 -13.34
CA SER A 217 13.42 18.38 -14.54
C SER A 217 13.18 19.86 -14.21
N ALA A 218 13.68 20.76 -15.05
CA ALA A 218 13.48 22.18 -14.94
C ALA A 218 12.39 22.71 -15.89
N ILE A 219 11.59 21.82 -16.48
CA ILE A 219 10.57 22.19 -17.48
C ILE A 219 9.18 21.72 -17.03
N GLY A 220 8.18 22.57 -17.34
CA GLY A 220 6.75 22.29 -17.24
C GLY A 220 6.27 21.95 -15.82
N PRO A 221 4.98 21.64 -15.66
CA PRO A 221 4.46 21.03 -14.46
C PRO A 221 4.92 19.57 -14.38
N ASP A 222 5.08 19.05 -13.15
CA ASP A 222 5.35 17.64 -12.93
C ASP A 222 4.09 16.79 -13.20
N LEU A 223 4.03 16.20 -14.40
CA LEU A 223 2.93 15.34 -14.79
C LEU A 223 2.99 13.95 -14.13
N THR A 224 4.15 13.52 -13.63
CA THR A 224 4.30 12.26 -12.90
C THR A 224 3.46 12.31 -11.62
N SER A 225 3.56 13.37 -10.87
CA SER A 225 2.80 13.59 -9.64
C SER A 225 1.28 13.66 -9.86
N LEU A 226 0.82 13.95 -11.08
CA LEU A 226 -0.61 13.95 -11.43
C LEU A 226 -1.21 12.54 -11.38
N PHE A 227 -0.45 11.54 -11.82
CA PHE A 227 -0.92 10.15 -11.86
C PHE A 227 -0.72 9.39 -10.54
N VAL A 228 0.23 9.81 -9.72
CA VAL A 228 0.47 9.20 -8.40
C VAL A 228 -0.71 9.49 -7.47
N GLY A 229 -1.39 8.44 -7.03
CA GLY A 229 -2.59 8.55 -6.20
C GLY A 229 -3.89 8.76 -6.99
N SER A 230 -3.87 8.58 -8.32
CA SER A 230 -5.06 8.72 -9.15
C SER A 230 -6.00 7.50 -9.14
N GLU A 231 -5.57 6.37 -8.59
CA GLU A 231 -6.34 5.13 -8.44
C GLU A 231 -7.06 4.69 -9.73
N GLY A 232 -6.40 4.87 -10.90
CA GLY A 232 -6.94 4.50 -12.20
C GLY A 232 -7.92 5.51 -12.81
N THR A 233 -8.25 6.61 -12.14
CA THR A 233 -9.23 7.60 -12.64
C THR A 233 -8.69 8.47 -13.78
N LEU A 234 -7.37 8.62 -13.89
CA LEU A 234 -6.72 9.44 -14.93
C LEU A 234 -6.08 8.60 -16.04
N GLY A 235 -6.01 7.29 -15.87
CA GLY A 235 -5.41 6.36 -16.82
C GLY A 235 -4.90 5.09 -16.16
N VAL A 236 -4.40 4.19 -16.98
CA VAL A 236 -3.86 2.89 -16.55
C VAL A 236 -2.33 2.96 -16.61
N ILE A 237 -1.67 2.80 -15.46
CA ILE A 237 -0.21 2.74 -15.39
C ILE A 237 0.25 1.41 -15.99
N THR A 238 1.18 1.48 -16.97
CA THR A 238 1.71 0.31 -17.68
C THR A 238 3.21 0.11 -17.48
N LYS A 239 3.93 1.14 -17.02
CA LYS A 239 5.32 1.03 -16.56
C LYS A 239 5.60 2.05 -15.47
N VAL A 240 6.55 1.70 -14.59
CA VAL A 240 7.01 2.54 -13.50
C VAL A 240 8.52 2.59 -13.50
N TRP A 241 9.11 3.78 -13.40
CA TRP A 241 10.52 3.99 -13.12
C TRP A 241 10.68 4.44 -11.68
N LEU A 242 11.43 3.66 -10.88
CA LEU A 242 11.66 3.91 -9.47
C LEU A 242 13.15 4.16 -9.19
N ARG A 243 13.42 5.05 -8.24
CA ARG A 243 14.76 5.22 -7.66
C ARG A 243 15.06 4.03 -6.76
N ALA A 244 16.21 3.41 -6.97
CA ALA A 244 16.73 2.33 -6.15
C ALA A 244 18.00 2.77 -5.39
N HIS A 245 18.27 2.10 -4.30
CA HIS A 245 19.39 2.35 -3.40
C HIS A 245 20.21 1.07 -3.22
N PRO A 246 21.51 1.14 -2.95
CA PRO A 246 22.28 -0.04 -2.55
C PRO A 246 21.67 -0.70 -1.30
N VAL A 247 21.62 -2.03 -1.28
CA VAL A 247 21.20 -2.78 -0.08
C VAL A 247 22.12 -2.41 1.09
N ALA A 248 21.50 -2.10 2.22
CA ALA A 248 22.22 -1.67 3.41
C ALA A 248 23.18 -2.75 3.93
N GLN A 249 24.42 -2.38 4.20
CA GLN A 249 25.46 -3.26 4.76
C GLN A 249 25.45 -3.29 6.29
N PHE A 250 24.83 -2.30 6.91
CA PHE A 250 24.76 -2.15 8.35
C PHE A 250 23.35 -1.76 8.79
N GLN A 251 22.86 -2.36 9.86
CA GLN A 251 21.60 -2.01 10.49
C GLN A 251 21.79 -1.89 12.00
N ALA A 252 21.05 -0.97 12.62
CA ALA A 252 20.99 -0.86 14.07
C ALA A 252 19.58 -0.51 14.54
N ARG A 253 19.29 -0.90 15.77
CA ARG A 253 17.95 -0.82 16.35
C ARG A 253 18.03 -0.15 17.72
N ALA A 254 16.97 0.58 18.08
CA ALA A 254 16.78 1.12 19.41
C ALA A 254 15.30 1.15 19.77
N SER A 255 14.99 1.18 21.05
CA SER A 255 13.66 1.38 21.56
C SER A 255 13.70 2.36 22.72
N TYR A 256 12.66 3.18 22.84
CA TYR A 256 12.50 4.13 23.94
C TYR A 256 11.08 4.06 24.49
N VAL A 257 10.93 4.31 25.78
CA VAL A 257 9.62 4.40 26.42
C VAL A 257 9.42 5.77 27.03
N PHE A 258 8.19 6.28 26.94
CA PHE A 258 7.80 7.62 27.37
C PHE A 258 6.61 7.57 28.34
N PRO A 259 6.53 8.49 29.31
CA PRO A 259 5.40 8.57 30.24
C PRO A 259 4.12 9.06 29.56
N SER A 260 4.20 9.74 28.42
CA SER A 260 3.03 10.20 27.65
C SER A 260 3.27 10.12 26.15
N PHE A 261 2.18 10.03 25.38
CA PHE A 261 2.23 10.02 23.92
C PHE A 261 2.82 11.32 23.37
N ILE A 262 2.54 12.48 23.97
CA ILE A 262 3.05 13.76 23.52
C ILE A 262 4.56 13.91 23.76
N ASP A 263 5.10 13.33 24.81
CA ASP A 263 6.55 13.29 25.03
C ASP A 263 7.23 12.52 23.88
N GLY A 264 6.68 11.37 23.49
CA GLY A 264 7.15 10.59 22.35
C GLY A 264 7.00 11.34 21.00
N VAL A 265 5.90 12.03 20.77
CA VAL A 265 5.69 12.87 19.57
C VAL A 265 6.73 13.98 19.50
N ASN A 266 7.01 14.65 20.62
CA ASN A 266 8.05 15.68 20.70
C ASN A 266 9.44 15.11 20.39
N ALA A 267 9.76 13.93 20.91
CA ALA A 267 11.02 13.24 20.62
C ALA A 267 11.17 12.91 19.13
N CYS A 268 10.09 12.38 18.49
CA CYS A 268 10.07 12.12 17.05
C CYS A 268 10.29 13.41 16.24
N ARG A 269 9.57 14.48 16.58
CA ARG A 269 9.71 15.79 15.93
C ARG A 269 11.13 16.33 16.03
N ASP A 270 11.71 16.31 17.24
CA ASP A 270 13.03 16.86 17.49
C ASP A 270 14.10 16.02 16.77
N SER A 271 13.95 14.69 16.75
CA SER A 271 14.82 13.80 15.96
C SER A 271 14.85 14.20 14.48
N VAL A 272 13.68 14.29 13.86
CA VAL A 272 13.56 14.62 12.42
C VAL A 272 14.05 16.04 12.13
N ARG A 273 13.74 17.02 12.99
CA ARG A 273 14.22 18.41 12.82
C ARG A 273 15.72 18.58 13.01
N ASN A 274 16.35 17.69 13.78
CA ASN A 274 17.80 17.64 13.95
C ASN A 274 18.51 16.81 12.86
N GLY A 275 17.77 16.37 11.85
CA GLY A 275 18.30 15.69 10.66
C GLY A 275 18.36 14.16 10.76
N ALA A 276 17.86 13.55 11.83
CA ALA A 276 17.76 12.10 11.89
C ALA A 276 16.60 11.61 11.02
N THR A 277 16.91 10.72 10.08
CA THR A 277 15.92 10.08 9.19
C THR A 277 16.08 8.58 9.24
N PRO A 278 15.83 7.94 10.41
CA PRO A 278 15.95 6.48 10.50
C PRO A 278 14.93 5.81 9.59
N ALA A 279 15.21 4.58 9.14
CA ALA A 279 14.31 3.83 8.29
C ALA A 279 12.95 3.63 8.96
N VAL A 280 12.94 3.35 10.26
CA VAL A 280 11.71 3.23 11.08
C VAL A 280 11.80 4.20 12.26
N LEU A 281 10.77 5.02 12.42
CA LEU A 281 10.53 5.88 13.58
C LEU A 281 9.05 5.77 13.94
N ARG A 282 8.69 4.81 14.81
CA ARG A 282 7.31 4.40 15.03
C ARG A 282 6.92 4.46 16.51
N LEU A 283 6.06 5.41 16.83
CA LEU A 283 5.57 5.64 18.19
C LEU A 283 4.18 5.03 18.38
N TYR A 284 4.02 4.27 19.45
CA TYR A 284 2.75 3.70 19.90
C TYR A 284 2.27 4.37 21.19
N ASP A 285 0.96 4.58 21.31
CA ASP A 285 0.38 5.07 22.55
C ASP A 285 0.39 4.00 23.67
N GLN A 286 -0.09 4.35 24.87
CA GLN A 286 -0.10 3.44 26.01
C GLN A 286 -0.91 2.17 25.75
N THR A 287 -2.07 2.31 25.07
CA THR A 287 -2.97 1.20 24.81
C THR A 287 -2.35 0.18 23.88
N GLU A 288 -1.75 0.66 22.76
CA GLU A 288 -1.10 -0.23 21.81
C GLU A 288 0.23 -0.75 22.34
N SER A 289 0.97 0.04 23.11
CA SER A 289 2.19 -0.41 23.79
C SER A 289 1.92 -1.58 24.75
N GLN A 290 0.81 -1.55 25.47
CA GLN A 290 0.37 -2.66 26.32
C GLN A 290 -0.04 -3.87 25.49
N ARG A 291 -0.86 -3.65 24.48
CA ARG A 291 -1.51 -4.71 23.71
C ARG A 291 -0.55 -5.48 22.81
N SER A 292 0.27 -4.76 22.04
CA SER A 292 1.14 -5.35 21.02
C SER A 292 2.57 -5.56 21.49
N HIS A 293 2.99 -4.82 22.52
CA HIS A 293 4.37 -4.85 22.99
C HIS A 293 4.53 -5.35 24.43
N GLY A 294 3.40 -5.68 25.10
CA GLY A 294 3.42 -6.32 26.43
C GLY A 294 3.85 -5.40 27.58
N LEU A 295 3.75 -4.06 27.40
CA LEU A 295 3.99 -3.11 28.49
C LEU A 295 2.79 -3.06 29.44
N ASP A 296 2.93 -2.36 30.56
CA ASP A 296 1.94 -2.29 31.63
C ASP A 296 0.74 -1.37 31.36
N GLY A 297 0.73 -0.66 30.22
CA GLY A 297 -0.32 0.30 29.85
C GLY A 297 -0.10 1.72 30.37
N THR A 298 1.01 1.99 31.04
CA THR A 298 1.34 3.32 31.57
C THR A 298 2.30 4.10 30.66
N GLN A 299 2.95 3.42 29.70
CA GLN A 299 4.02 3.95 28.90
C GLN A 299 3.74 3.82 27.40
N CYS A 300 4.24 4.78 26.62
CA CYS A 300 4.29 4.78 25.16
C CYS A 300 5.62 4.23 24.68
N THR A 301 5.62 3.48 23.57
CA THR A 301 6.82 2.85 23.01
C THR A 301 7.20 3.47 21.68
N LEU A 302 8.46 3.87 21.52
CA LEU A 302 9.04 4.25 20.23
C LEU A 302 9.97 3.13 19.75
N LEU A 303 9.69 2.62 18.57
CA LEU A 303 10.56 1.68 17.85
C LEU A 303 11.37 2.43 16.81
N VAL A 304 12.68 2.15 16.78
CA VAL A 304 13.64 2.78 15.88
C VAL A 304 14.48 1.71 15.21
N LEU A 305 14.57 1.78 13.89
CA LEU A 305 15.51 0.99 13.09
C LEU A 305 16.13 1.93 12.06
N ASP A 306 17.44 1.85 11.89
CA ASP A 306 18.12 2.52 10.79
C ASP A 306 19.10 1.58 10.09
N GLU A 307 19.37 1.87 8.81
CA GLU A 307 20.18 1.03 7.95
C GLU A 307 20.97 1.85 6.92
N GLY A 308 22.12 1.36 6.48
CA GLY A 308 22.94 2.03 5.46
C GLY A 308 24.42 2.07 5.81
N ASP A 309 25.06 3.23 5.64
CA ASP A 309 26.46 3.46 6.09
C ASP A 309 26.51 3.51 7.62
N GLU A 310 27.40 2.71 8.22
CA GLU A 310 27.52 2.56 9.67
C GLU A 310 27.70 3.91 10.40
N ARG A 311 28.46 4.84 9.83
CA ARG A 311 28.70 6.15 10.43
C ARG A 311 27.44 7.00 10.48
N LEU A 312 26.64 6.97 9.40
CA LEU A 312 25.38 7.69 9.33
C LEU A 312 24.35 7.07 10.27
N VAL A 313 24.22 5.75 10.28
CA VAL A 313 23.30 5.04 11.18
C VAL A 313 23.63 5.34 12.64
N LYS A 314 24.90 5.30 13.05
CA LYS A 314 25.30 5.66 14.42
C LYS A 314 24.96 7.11 14.78
N ALA A 315 25.25 8.05 13.89
CA ALA A 315 24.91 9.46 14.10
C ALA A 315 23.39 9.67 14.20
N THR A 316 22.61 9.03 13.33
CA THR A 316 21.15 9.06 13.38
C THR A 316 20.61 8.55 14.71
N LEU A 317 21.09 7.41 15.19
CA LEU A 317 20.63 6.83 16.45
C LEU A 317 21.07 7.67 17.67
N ASP A 318 22.23 8.32 17.62
CA ASP A 318 22.67 9.26 18.67
C ASP A 318 21.73 10.47 18.77
N ILE A 319 21.34 11.07 17.64
CA ILE A 319 20.37 12.18 17.59
C ILE A 319 19.00 11.72 18.15
N VAL A 320 18.54 10.54 17.76
CA VAL A 320 17.27 10.00 18.28
C VAL A 320 17.34 9.77 19.77
N ARG A 321 18.45 9.21 20.27
CA ARG A 321 18.66 8.97 21.70
C ARG A 321 18.64 10.29 22.50
N GLU A 322 19.35 11.30 22.04
CA GLU A 322 19.38 12.61 22.69
C GLU A 322 17.99 13.25 22.70
N SER A 323 17.28 13.22 21.58
CA SER A 323 15.90 13.71 21.47
C SER A 323 14.94 12.97 22.41
N ALA A 324 15.09 11.65 22.51
CA ALA A 324 14.28 10.84 23.43
C ALA A 324 14.51 11.23 24.89
N ILE A 325 15.77 11.33 25.32
CA ILE A 325 16.14 11.70 26.71
C ILE A 325 15.65 13.12 27.05
N GLN A 326 15.83 14.09 26.14
CA GLN A 326 15.38 15.47 26.34
C GLN A 326 13.85 15.56 26.50
N ASN A 327 13.12 14.64 25.91
CA ASN A 327 11.65 14.56 26.01
C ASN A 327 11.18 13.47 27.00
N ARG A 328 11.92 13.25 28.09
CA ARG A 328 11.57 12.37 29.20
C ARG A 328 11.55 10.88 28.87
N GLY A 329 12.08 10.49 27.71
CA GLY A 329 12.21 9.09 27.32
C GLY A 329 13.33 8.38 28.08
N THR A 330 13.16 7.10 28.27
CA THR A 330 14.18 6.18 28.78
C THR A 330 14.41 5.06 27.78
N VAL A 331 15.57 4.40 27.83
CA VAL A 331 15.88 3.29 26.94
C VAL A 331 14.93 2.14 27.22
N GLY A 332 14.30 1.64 26.16
CA GLY A 332 13.39 0.49 26.18
C GLY A 332 14.09 -0.81 25.74
N ASP A 333 13.31 -1.86 25.62
CA ASP A 333 13.77 -3.18 25.19
C ASP A 333 13.90 -3.21 23.66
N VAL A 334 15.11 -3.42 23.15
CA VAL A 334 15.39 -3.53 21.70
C VAL A 334 14.73 -4.74 21.05
N GLU A 335 14.44 -5.81 21.81
CA GLU A 335 13.72 -7.00 21.34
C GLU A 335 12.33 -6.65 20.77
N LEU A 336 11.73 -5.53 21.18
CA LEU A 336 10.46 -5.06 20.64
C LEU A 336 10.53 -4.74 19.15
N VAL A 337 11.68 -4.26 18.67
CA VAL A 337 11.89 -3.98 17.25
C VAL A 337 11.96 -5.27 16.45
N GLU A 338 12.63 -6.31 16.97
CA GLU A 338 12.70 -7.64 16.34
C GLU A 338 11.32 -8.29 16.24
N LYS A 339 10.55 -8.27 17.34
CA LYS A 339 9.17 -8.77 17.36
C LYS A 339 8.31 -8.06 16.32
N TRP A 340 8.41 -6.72 16.24
CA TRP A 340 7.69 -5.94 15.27
C TRP A 340 8.08 -6.33 13.84
N LEU A 341 9.36 -6.47 13.51
CA LEU A 341 9.83 -6.88 12.19
C LEU A 341 9.24 -8.22 11.73
N HIS A 342 9.09 -9.17 12.66
CA HIS A 342 8.51 -10.49 12.36
C HIS A 342 7.02 -10.45 12.05
N HIS A 343 6.26 -9.52 12.66
CA HIS A 343 4.79 -9.50 12.60
C HIS A 343 4.21 -8.31 11.81
N ARG A 344 5.04 -7.39 11.34
CA ARG A 344 4.60 -6.11 10.75
C ARG A 344 3.63 -6.23 9.56
N ASN A 345 3.66 -7.34 8.82
CA ASN A 345 2.81 -7.60 7.66
C ASN A 345 1.71 -8.65 7.95
N ASP A 346 1.64 -9.18 9.17
CA ASP A 346 0.65 -10.20 9.54
C ASP A 346 -0.73 -9.56 9.76
N THR A 347 -1.67 -9.88 8.88
CA THR A 347 -3.06 -9.43 8.95
C THR A 347 -4.02 -10.51 9.46
N SER A 348 -3.52 -11.69 9.86
CA SER A 348 -4.34 -12.83 10.31
C SER A 348 -5.21 -12.50 11.52
N GLY A 349 -4.68 -11.69 12.45
CA GLY A 349 -5.42 -11.22 13.62
C GLY A 349 -6.64 -10.39 13.26
N LEU A 350 -6.55 -9.53 12.23
CA LEU A 350 -7.67 -8.72 11.75
C LEU A 350 -8.76 -9.59 11.12
N GLN A 351 -8.37 -10.58 10.33
CA GLN A 351 -9.31 -11.54 9.74
C GLN A 351 -10.00 -12.39 10.80
N ALA A 352 -9.30 -12.77 11.88
CA ALA A 352 -9.91 -13.49 12.98
C ALA A 352 -11.01 -12.68 13.67
N LEU A 353 -10.84 -11.37 13.79
CA LEU A 353 -11.89 -10.47 14.30
C LEU A 353 -13.07 -10.37 13.33
N THR A 354 -12.81 -10.25 12.03
CA THR A 354 -13.87 -10.22 11.00
C THR A 354 -14.71 -11.51 11.04
N ARG A 355 -14.06 -12.69 11.19
CA ARG A 355 -14.78 -13.98 11.35
C ARG A 355 -15.64 -14.05 12.62
N LYS A 356 -15.32 -13.26 13.65
CA LYS A 356 -16.15 -13.10 14.86
C LYS A 356 -17.27 -12.07 14.71
N GLY A 357 -17.44 -11.46 13.54
CA GLY A 357 -18.49 -10.48 13.25
C GLY A 357 -18.11 -9.02 13.51
N TYR A 358 -16.84 -8.74 13.85
CA TYR A 358 -16.35 -7.37 13.94
C TYR A 358 -15.96 -6.83 12.57
N ILE A 359 -16.25 -5.56 12.31
CA ILE A 359 -15.70 -4.82 11.17
C ILE A 359 -14.50 -4.04 11.71
N VAL A 360 -13.32 -4.37 11.19
CA VAL A 360 -12.08 -3.68 11.56
C VAL A 360 -11.65 -2.84 10.38
N ASP A 361 -11.64 -1.53 10.56
CA ASP A 361 -11.21 -0.58 9.53
C ASP A 361 -10.05 0.26 10.05
N THR A 362 -9.33 0.93 9.16
CA THR A 362 -8.18 1.76 9.48
C THR A 362 -8.46 3.21 9.11
N MET A 363 -7.95 4.13 9.91
CA MET A 363 -7.96 5.55 9.60
C MET A 363 -6.55 6.10 9.74
N GLU A 364 -6.05 6.71 8.68
CA GLU A 364 -4.77 7.39 8.67
C GLU A 364 -4.98 8.87 8.39
N VAL A 365 -4.31 9.72 9.16
CA VAL A 365 -4.35 11.17 9.00
C VAL A 365 -2.95 11.75 9.08
N SER A 366 -2.69 12.80 8.32
CA SER A 366 -1.46 13.58 8.41
C SER A 366 -1.75 15.02 8.80
N ALA A 367 -0.86 15.64 9.58
CA ALA A 367 -0.98 17.01 9.99
C ALA A 367 0.38 17.63 10.34
N PRO A 368 0.49 18.97 10.34
CA PRO A 368 1.63 19.63 10.94
C PRO A 368 1.82 19.22 12.40
N TRP A 369 3.07 19.13 12.85
CA TRP A 369 3.41 18.74 14.23
C TRP A 369 2.60 19.49 15.29
N SER A 370 2.31 20.77 15.09
CA SER A 370 1.52 21.60 16.00
C SER A 370 0.05 21.20 16.13
N LYS A 371 -0.45 20.30 15.30
CA LYS A 371 -1.84 19.86 15.27
C LYS A 371 -2.02 18.39 15.69
N LEU A 372 -0.93 17.61 15.73
CA LEU A 372 -1.00 16.17 15.98
C LEU A 372 -1.66 15.83 17.32
N GLU A 373 -1.31 16.55 18.40
CA GLU A 373 -1.90 16.31 19.73
C GLU A 373 -3.42 16.56 19.73
N SER A 374 -3.85 17.67 19.13
CA SER A 374 -5.29 18.01 19.09
C SER A 374 -6.08 17.03 18.22
N ILE A 375 -5.49 16.55 17.12
CA ILE A 375 -6.09 15.53 16.24
C ILE A 375 -6.17 14.20 16.98
N PHE A 376 -5.08 13.74 17.59
CA PHE A 376 -5.06 12.50 18.35
C PHE A 376 -6.14 12.47 19.43
N ASN A 377 -6.19 13.51 20.26
CA ASN A 377 -7.18 13.62 21.33
C ASN A 377 -8.62 13.73 20.81
N GLY A 378 -8.84 14.52 19.74
CA GLY A 378 -10.15 14.71 19.13
C GLY A 378 -10.69 13.42 18.51
N VAL A 379 -9.88 12.73 17.72
CA VAL A 379 -10.23 11.44 17.11
C VAL A 379 -10.54 10.40 18.19
N ARG A 380 -9.64 10.25 19.18
CA ARG A 380 -9.83 9.30 20.28
C ARG A 380 -11.16 9.58 21.02
N THR A 381 -11.43 10.83 21.36
CA THR A 381 -12.66 11.21 22.04
C THR A 381 -13.90 10.89 21.20
N ALA A 382 -13.88 11.22 19.91
CA ALA A 382 -14.99 10.95 19.00
C ALA A 382 -15.30 9.46 18.89
N PHE A 383 -14.29 8.62 18.70
CA PHE A 383 -14.47 7.17 18.61
C PHE A 383 -14.98 6.57 19.93
N MET A 384 -14.40 6.95 21.07
CA MET A 384 -14.79 6.42 22.37
C MET A 384 -16.20 6.85 22.81
N SER A 385 -16.72 7.96 22.27
CA SER A 385 -18.09 8.42 22.55
C SER A 385 -19.14 7.85 21.60
N ALA A 386 -18.74 7.24 20.49
CA ALA A 386 -19.68 6.70 19.51
C ALA A 386 -20.13 5.28 19.91
N PRO A 387 -21.46 5.02 19.97
CA PRO A 387 -21.96 3.69 20.34
C PRO A 387 -21.48 2.60 19.37
N GLY A 388 -20.99 1.49 19.91
CA GLY A 388 -20.55 0.33 19.12
C GLY A 388 -19.19 0.48 18.43
N LEU A 389 -18.49 1.60 18.63
CA LEU A 389 -17.12 1.77 18.18
C LEU A 389 -16.12 1.47 19.31
N SER A 390 -14.98 0.96 18.92
CA SER A 390 -13.84 0.70 19.80
C SER A 390 -12.57 1.06 19.04
N LEU A 391 -11.64 1.73 19.69
CA LEU A 391 -10.32 2.00 19.12
C LEU A 391 -9.40 0.80 19.32
N ILE A 392 -8.85 0.34 18.21
CA ILE A 392 -7.66 -0.51 18.15
C ILE A 392 -6.60 0.35 17.50
N HIS A 393 -5.57 0.71 18.25
CA HIS A 393 -4.41 1.39 17.66
C HIS A 393 -3.46 0.34 17.08
N ILE A 394 -3.15 0.48 15.81
CA ILE A 394 -2.13 -0.33 15.13
C ILE A 394 -0.98 0.58 14.73
#